data_ce698db97580809008fd51cc1bae771f
#
_entry.id   ce698db97580809008fd51cc1bae771f
#
_cell.length_a   1.000
_cell.length_b   1.000
_cell.length_c   1.000
_cell.angle_alpha   90.00
_cell.angle_beta   90.00
_cell.angle_gamma   90.00
#
_symmetry.space_group_name_H-M   'P 1'
#
loop_
_entity.id
_entity.type
_entity.pdbx_description
1 polymer ?
#
loop_
_entity_poly.entity_id
_entity_poly.type
_entity_poly.pdbx_seq_one_letter_code
_entity_poly.pdbx_strand_id
1 'polypeptide(L)'
;QYAPQLLSTALRMTRNRSDAEDLVQETMLKAYRSFGSYEDGTNLRAWLFRILTNTFINTYNAKKVRPQENDLAELESLYLYRHVGQMSDKLKGQSAEDEVFDLFTDDEVKHALEELPEAYLLPVLLADIQEFSYQEIADMLNVPIGTVMSRLHRGRKALQKSLVDFAKERGLIDAST
;
A
#
# COMPACT_ATOMS: atom_id res chain seq x y z
N GLN A 1 0.05 5.96 -21.41
CA GLN A 1 0.75 6.83 -20.46
C GLN A 1 0.87 6.19 -19.08
N TYR A 2 -0.18 5.53 -18.51
CA TYR A 2 -0.19 4.94 -17.17
C TYR A 2 0.22 3.46 -17.10
N ALA A 3 0.36 2.76 -18.22
CA ALA A 3 0.67 1.32 -18.25
C ALA A 3 1.95 0.93 -17.47
N PRO A 4 3.07 1.66 -17.56
CA PRO A 4 4.27 1.35 -16.77
C PRO A 4 4.03 1.44 -15.25
N GLN A 5 3.27 2.44 -14.79
CA GLN A 5 2.93 2.62 -13.38
C GLN A 5 2.01 1.50 -12.86
N LEU A 6 1.02 1.11 -13.67
CA LEU A 6 0.13 -0.01 -13.35
C LEU A 6 0.92 -1.31 -13.25
N LEU A 7 1.83 -1.58 -14.20
CA LEU A 7 2.65 -2.78 -14.21
C LEU A 7 3.61 -2.83 -13.02
N SER A 8 4.29 -1.73 -12.69
CA SER A 8 5.20 -1.69 -11.54
C SER A 8 4.46 -1.93 -10.22
N THR A 9 3.25 -1.38 -10.09
CA THR A 9 2.41 -1.62 -8.91
C THR A 9 1.89 -3.05 -8.88
N ALA A 10 1.41 -3.58 -10.01
CA ALA A 10 0.95 -4.96 -10.13
C ALA A 10 2.06 -5.96 -9.78
N LEU A 11 3.32 -5.71 -10.20
CA LEU A 11 4.48 -6.54 -9.82
C LEU A 11 4.69 -6.60 -8.30
N ARG A 12 4.57 -5.47 -7.61
CA ARG A 12 4.68 -5.41 -6.14
C ARG A 12 3.50 -6.09 -5.44
N MET A 13 2.31 -6.01 -6.02
CA MET A 13 1.10 -6.65 -5.47
C MET A 13 1.13 -8.16 -5.64
N THR A 14 1.47 -8.67 -6.83
CA THR A 14 1.41 -10.10 -7.19
C THR A 14 2.68 -10.85 -6.86
N ARG A 15 3.83 -10.16 -6.77
CA ARG A 15 5.18 -10.74 -6.57
C ARG A 15 5.55 -11.76 -7.66
N ASN A 16 4.87 -11.73 -8.78
CA ASN A 16 5.05 -12.61 -9.92
C ASN A 16 4.80 -11.83 -11.21
N ARG A 17 5.72 -11.95 -12.18
CA ARG A 17 5.65 -11.18 -13.42
C ARG A 17 4.46 -11.57 -14.29
N SER A 18 4.22 -12.86 -14.45
CA SER A 18 3.10 -13.36 -15.25
C SER A 18 1.76 -12.91 -14.69
N ASP A 19 1.60 -13.06 -13.36
CA ASP A 19 0.39 -12.61 -12.66
C ASP A 19 0.20 -11.09 -12.73
N ALA A 20 1.28 -10.31 -12.72
CA ALA A 20 1.23 -8.86 -12.86
C ALA A 20 0.79 -8.44 -14.26
N GLU A 21 1.34 -9.09 -15.28
CA GLU A 21 0.97 -8.84 -16.68
C GLU A 21 -0.51 -9.20 -16.91
N ASP A 22 -0.98 -10.33 -16.40
CA ASP A 22 -2.38 -10.74 -16.47
C ASP A 22 -3.30 -9.76 -15.73
N LEU A 23 -2.90 -9.30 -14.53
CA LEU A 23 -3.65 -8.32 -13.76
C LEU A 23 -3.79 -7.00 -14.52
N VAL A 24 -2.71 -6.52 -15.15
CA VAL A 24 -2.75 -5.28 -15.95
C VAL A 24 -3.63 -5.46 -17.19
N GLN A 25 -3.51 -6.59 -17.89
CA GLN A 25 -4.36 -6.88 -19.06
C GLN A 25 -5.84 -6.90 -18.67
N GLU A 26 -6.21 -7.59 -17.59
CA GLU A 26 -7.58 -7.64 -17.09
C GLU A 26 -8.07 -6.25 -16.68
N THR A 27 -7.21 -5.46 -16.03
CA THR A 27 -7.50 -4.06 -15.67
C THR A 27 -7.82 -3.23 -16.90
N MET A 28 -7.00 -3.32 -17.94
CA MET A 28 -7.20 -2.58 -19.19
C MET A 28 -8.48 -3.01 -19.93
N LEU A 29 -8.80 -4.31 -19.94
CA LEU A 29 -10.05 -4.80 -20.51
C LEU A 29 -11.27 -4.28 -19.74
N LYS A 30 -11.23 -4.28 -18.42
CA LYS A 30 -12.29 -3.72 -17.59
C LYS A 30 -12.42 -2.21 -17.77
N ALA A 31 -11.30 -1.49 -17.82
CA ALA A 31 -11.27 -0.07 -18.11
C ALA A 31 -11.91 0.25 -19.48
N TYR A 32 -11.55 -0.49 -20.51
CA TYR A 32 -12.13 -0.32 -21.84
C TYR A 32 -13.66 -0.55 -21.85
N ARG A 33 -14.12 -1.62 -21.20
CA ARG A 33 -15.56 -1.95 -21.14
C ARG A 33 -16.37 -0.94 -20.34
N SER A 34 -15.78 -0.34 -19.30
CA SER A 34 -16.44 0.64 -18.44
C SER A 34 -16.07 2.08 -18.75
N PHE A 35 -15.39 2.33 -19.88
CA PHE A 35 -14.97 3.68 -20.25
C PHE A 35 -16.13 4.65 -20.45
N GLY A 36 -17.29 4.15 -20.90
CA GLY A 36 -18.52 4.96 -20.99
C GLY A 36 -19.07 5.45 -19.64
N SER A 37 -18.62 4.87 -18.53
CA SER A 37 -18.94 5.32 -17.17
C SER A 37 -17.88 6.23 -16.55
N TYR A 38 -16.76 6.45 -17.26
CA TYR A 38 -15.74 7.40 -16.85
C TYR A 38 -16.26 8.83 -17.06
N GLU A 39 -16.22 9.62 -16.01
CA GLU A 39 -16.67 11.02 -16.04
C GLU A 39 -15.51 11.92 -16.46
N ASP A 40 -15.64 12.57 -17.61
CA ASP A 40 -14.63 13.48 -18.13
C ASP A 40 -14.33 14.61 -17.14
N GLY A 41 -13.03 14.88 -16.96
CA GLY A 41 -12.54 15.87 -15.99
C GLY A 41 -12.22 15.29 -14.61
N THR A 42 -12.48 13.99 -14.37
CA THR A 42 -12.04 13.30 -13.16
C THR A 42 -10.62 12.76 -13.31
N ASN A 43 -10.02 12.31 -12.21
CA ASN A 43 -8.65 11.75 -12.21
C ASN A 43 -8.61 10.36 -12.87
N LEU A 44 -8.30 10.31 -14.18
CA LEU A 44 -8.19 9.06 -14.95
C LEU A 44 -7.19 8.07 -14.31
N ARG A 45 -6.09 8.59 -13.75
CA ARG A 45 -5.11 7.76 -13.07
C ARG A 45 -5.73 7.07 -11.84
N ALA A 46 -6.41 7.82 -10.99
CA ALA A 46 -7.10 7.26 -9.83
C ALA A 46 -8.17 6.23 -10.22
N TRP A 47 -8.91 6.49 -11.28
CA TRP A 47 -9.91 5.58 -11.81
C TRP A 47 -9.29 4.25 -12.30
N LEU A 48 -8.18 4.30 -13.03
CA LEU A 48 -7.45 3.11 -13.48
C LEU A 48 -6.88 2.31 -12.29
N PHE A 49 -6.31 2.98 -11.30
CA PHE A 49 -5.79 2.33 -10.09
C PHE A 49 -6.91 1.72 -9.23
N ARG A 50 -8.09 2.32 -9.20
CA ARG A 50 -9.27 1.72 -8.57
C ARG A 50 -9.67 0.41 -9.25
N ILE A 51 -9.63 0.35 -10.58
CA ILE A 51 -9.91 -0.89 -11.32
C ILE A 51 -8.83 -1.93 -11.03
N LEU A 52 -7.54 -1.54 -11.03
CA LEU A 52 -6.41 -2.43 -10.73
C LEU A 52 -6.54 -3.05 -9.33
N THR A 53 -6.73 -2.23 -8.31
CA THR A 53 -6.83 -2.69 -6.91
C THR A 53 -8.05 -3.58 -6.69
N ASN A 54 -9.21 -3.21 -7.23
CA ASN A 54 -10.41 -4.04 -7.14
C ASN A 54 -10.26 -5.37 -7.89
N THR A 55 -9.61 -5.36 -9.05
CA THR A 55 -9.33 -6.60 -9.81
C THR A 55 -8.39 -7.50 -9.00
N PHE A 56 -7.34 -6.94 -8.41
CA PHE A 56 -6.44 -7.69 -7.54
C PHE A 56 -7.18 -8.29 -6.34
N ILE A 57 -7.90 -7.48 -5.58
CA ILE A 57 -8.65 -7.94 -4.40
C ILE A 57 -9.63 -9.07 -4.77
N ASN A 58 -10.38 -8.92 -5.85
CA ASN A 58 -11.39 -9.90 -6.24
C ASN A 58 -10.79 -11.19 -6.81
N THR A 59 -9.71 -11.11 -7.60
CA THR A 59 -9.18 -12.27 -8.34
C THR A 59 -8.10 -13.00 -7.52
N TYR A 60 -7.23 -12.28 -6.85
CA TYR A 60 -6.06 -12.83 -6.17
C TYR A 60 -6.32 -13.14 -4.69
N ASN A 61 -7.14 -12.34 -4.00
CA ASN A 61 -7.55 -12.67 -2.63
C ASN A 61 -8.58 -13.80 -2.57
N ALA A 62 -9.42 -13.97 -3.59
CA ALA A 62 -10.31 -15.12 -3.70
C ALA A 62 -9.53 -16.46 -3.78
N LYS A 63 -8.30 -16.47 -4.32
CA LYS A 63 -7.42 -17.65 -4.32
C LYS A 63 -6.84 -17.97 -2.93
N LYS A 64 -6.83 -17.03 -2.00
CA LYS A 64 -6.30 -17.17 -0.64
C LYS A 64 -7.37 -17.39 0.43
N VAL A 65 -8.64 -17.58 0.06
CA VAL A 65 -9.73 -17.73 1.03
C VAL A 65 -9.48 -18.91 1.97
N ARG A 66 -8.87 -18.60 3.11
CA ARG A 66 -9.22 -19.15 4.41
C ARG A 66 -9.78 -18.00 5.24
N PRO A 67 -10.91 -18.18 5.94
CA PRO A 67 -11.45 -17.14 6.82
C PRO A 67 -10.41 -16.86 7.91
N GLN A 68 -9.76 -15.71 7.86
CA GLN A 68 -9.08 -15.17 9.02
C GLN A 68 -10.07 -14.24 9.72
N GLU A 69 -10.46 -14.65 10.89
CA GLU A 69 -11.16 -13.86 11.89
C GLU A 69 -10.39 -12.56 12.16
N ASN A 70 -10.84 -11.46 11.55
CA ASN A 70 -10.21 -10.15 11.71
C ASN A 70 -11.16 -9.07 12.27
N ASP A 71 -12.27 -9.48 12.92
CA ASP A 71 -13.18 -8.52 13.58
C ASP A 71 -12.56 -7.80 14.79
N LEU A 72 -11.54 -8.38 15.42
CA LEU A 72 -10.83 -7.76 16.56
C LEU A 72 -9.90 -6.62 16.12
N ALA A 73 -9.30 -6.69 14.93
CA ALA A 73 -8.41 -5.63 14.42
C ALA A 73 -9.16 -4.36 14.00
N GLU A 74 -10.42 -4.48 13.58
CA GLU A 74 -11.26 -3.32 13.26
C GLU A 74 -11.70 -2.55 14.51
N LEU A 75 -12.02 -3.23 15.59
CA LEU A 75 -12.40 -2.61 16.87
C LEU A 75 -11.20 -1.88 17.53
N GLU A 76 -10.01 -2.48 17.49
CA GLU A 76 -8.77 -1.82 17.96
C GLU A 76 -8.41 -0.59 17.12
N SER A 77 -8.65 -0.64 15.80
CA SER A 77 -8.44 0.46 14.87
C SER A 77 -9.31 1.68 15.22
N LEU A 78 -10.58 1.45 15.61
CA LEU A 78 -11.52 2.52 15.98
C LEU A 78 -11.12 3.22 17.28
N TYR A 79 -10.54 2.47 18.22
CA TYR A 79 -10.08 3.00 19.52
C TYR A 79 -8.84 3.89 19.35
N LEU A 80 -7.91 3.48 18.47
CA LEU A 80 -6.69 4.24 18.15
C LEU A 80 -7.01 5.50 17.34
N TYR A 81 -8.02 5.48 16.47
CA TYR A 81 -8.43 6.64 15.68
C TYR A 81 -8.83 7.85 16.54
N ARG A 82 -9.47 7.60 17.68
CA ARG A 82 -9.87 8.67 18.63
C ARG A 82 -8.68 9.36 19.29
N HIS A 83 -7.53 8.70 19.41
CA HIS A 83 -6.33 9.23 20.06
C HIS A 83 -5.29 9.75 19.08
N VAL A 84 -5.25 9.24 17.83
CA VAL A 84 -4.25 9.63 16.81
C VAL A 84 -4.66 10.89 16.05
N GLY A 85 -5.96 11.21 15.95
CA GLY A 85 -6.43 12.45 15.33
C GLY A 85 -5.88 13.74 15.97
N GLN A 86 -5.40 13.67 17.21
CA GLN A 86 -4.76 14.80 17.90
C GLN A 86 -3.22 14.82 17.76
N MET A 87 -2.61 13.77 17.22
CA MET A 87 -1.14 13.67 17.04
C MET A 87 -0.66 13.95 15.60
N SER A 88 -1.56 13.96 14.62
CA SER A 88 -1.19 14.13 13.19
C SER A 88 -0.57 15.49 12.87
N ASP A 89 -0.85 16.54 13.65
CA ASP A 89 -0.27 17.87 13.41
C ASP A 89 1.14 18.07 14.01
N LYS A 90 1.64 17.11 14.79
CA LYS A 90 2.97 17.20 15.44
C LYS A 90 4.07 16.38 14.76
N LEU A 91 3.75 15.57 13.75
CA LEU A 91 4.71 14.67 13.07
C LEU A 91 5.20 15.22 11.71
N LYS A 92 5.12 16.54 11.49
CA LYS A 92 5.87 17.24 10.44
C LYS A 92 7.21 17.75 10.98
N GLY A 93 7.98 16.86 11.60
CA GLY A 93 9.37 17.13 11.97
C GLY A 93 10.22 16.09 11.27
N GLN A 94 11.19 16.54 10.47
CA GLN A 94 12.28 15.72 9.98
C GLN A 94 12.85 14.92 11.16
N SER A 95 12.59 13.63 11.15
CA SER A 95 13.04 12.72 12.18
C SER A 95 14.28 12.01 11.67
N ALA A 96 15.15 11.60 12.57
CA ALA A 96 16.30 10.71 12.26
C ALA A 96 15.89 9.43 11.51
N GLU A 97 14.61 9.16 11.39
CA GLU A 97 13.99 8.08 10.64
C GLU A 97 14.10 8.27 9.11
N ASP A 98 14.06 9.53 8.62
CA ASP A 98 14.19 9.82 7.19
C ASP A 98 15.64 9.60 6.70
N GLU A 99 16.64 9.86 7.54
CA GLU A 99 18.06 9.61 7.23
C GLU A 99 18.39 8.12 7.10
N VAL A 100 17.63 7.25 7.77
CA VAL A 100 17.84 5.80 7.70
C VAL A 100 17.35 5.23 6.36
N PHE A 101 16.27 5.79 5.78
CA PHE A 101 15.76 5.33 4.49
C PHE A 101 16.72 5.57 3.32
N ASP A 102 17.53 6.61 3.37
CA ASP A 102 18.54 6.92 2.34
C ASP A 102 19.73 5.93 2.32
N LEU A 103 19.86 5.09 3.35
CA LEU A 103 20.92 4.08 3.46
C LEU A 103 20.58 2.76 2.76
N PHE A 104 19.33 2.54 2.37
CA PHE A 104 18.87 1.29 1.80
C PHE A 104 18.86 1.30 0.28
N THR A 105 19.22 0.17 -0.32
CA THR A 105 19.09 -0.05 -1.75
C THR A 105 17.64 -0.36 -2.13
N ASP A 106 17.29 -0.16 -3.41
CA ASP A 106 15.97 -0.50 -3.95
C ASP A 106 15.58 -1.96 -3.70
N ASP A 107 16.55 -2.89 -3.68
CA ASP A 107 16.29 -4.31 -3.44
C ASP A 107 15.92 -4.62 -1.99
N GLU A 108 16.47 -3.89 -1.03
CA GLU A 108 16.17 -4.04 0.39
C GLU A 108 14.77 -3.53 0.72
N VAL A 109 14.43 -2.36 0.19
CA VAL A 109 13.07 -1.80 0.31
C VAL A 109 12.06 -2.72 -0.37
N LYS A 110 12.40 -3.28 -1.53
CA LYS A 110 11.56 -4.23 -2.23
C LYS A 110 11.29 -5.48 -1.39
N HIS A 111 12.32 -6.06 -0.77
CA HIS A 111 12.19 -7.23 0.10
C HIS A 111 11.31 -6.92 1.31
N ALA A 112 11.53 -5.78 1.97
CA ALA A 112 10.71 -5.35 3.10
C ALA A 112 9.23 -5.15 2.71
N LEU A 113 8.96 -4.61 1.52
CA LEU A 113 7.60 -4.50 0.97
C LEU A 113 6.98 -5.88 0.69
N GLU A 114 7.79 -6.84 0.22
CA GLU A 114 7.32 -8.21 -0.05
C GLU A 114 6.92 -8.97 1.22
N GLU A 115 7.48 -8.60 2.37
CA GLU A 115 7.13 -9.19 3.67
C GLU A 115 5.85 -8.60 4.28
N LEU A 116 5.40 -7.43 3.80
CA LEU A 116 4.21 -6.79 4.34
C LEU A 116 2.94 -7.62 4.08
N PRO A 117 2.06 -7.76 5.10
CA PRO A 117 0.71 -8.25 4.89
C PRO A 117 -0.04 -7.43 3.85
N GLU A 118 -0.86 -8.06 3.01
CA GLU A 118 -1.60 -7.39 1.93
C GLU A 118 -2.46 -6.21 2.40
N ALA A 119 -3.05 -6.34 3.60
CA ALA A 119 -3.86 -5.29 4.20
C ALA A 119 -3.08 -3.97 4.41
N TYR A 120 -1.77 -4.04 4.56
CA TYR A 120 -0.89 -2.88 4.74
C TYR A 120 -0.14 -2.53 3.44
N LEU A 121 0.18 -3.52 2.62
CA LEU A 121 0.92 -3.34 1.37
C LEU A 121 0.18 -2.40 0.41
N LEU A 122 -1.13 -2.62 0.17
CA LEU A 122 -1.91 -1.80 -0.77
C LEU A 122 -1.95 -0.32 -0.37
N PRO A 123 -2.32 0.06 0.86
CA PRO A 123 -2.27 1.46 1.28
C PRO A 123 -0.88 2.08 1.14
N VAL A 124 0.19 1.37 1.52
CA VAL A 124 1.58 1.85 1.42
C VAL A 124 1.97 2.07 -0.03
N LEU A 125 1.71 1.12 -0.95
CA LEU A 125 2.02 1.28 -2.37
C LEU A 125 1.29 2.48 -2.98
N LEU A 126 0.01 2.66 -2.63
CA LEU A 126 -0.81 3.75 -3.17
C LEU A 126 -0.41 5.12 -2.60
N ALA A 127 -0.08 5.20 -1.31
CA ALA A 127 0.30 6.46 -0.68
C ALA A 127 1.76 6.84 -0.96
N ASP A 128 2.71 5.94 -0.68
CA ASP A 128 4.13 6.27 -0.60
C ASP A 128 4.85 6.12 -1.95
N ILE A 129 4.34 5.28 -2.86
CA ILE A 129 4.95 5.08 -4.18
C ILE A 129 4.13 5.77 -5.28
N GLN A 130 2.80 5.73 -5.17
CA GLN A 130 1.92 6.33 -6.18
C GLN A 130 1.40 7.71 -5.78
N GLU A 131 1.71 8.19 -4.57
CA GLU A 131 1.38 9.55 -4.09
C GLU A 131 -0.12 9.91 -4.17
N PHE A 132 -1.00 8.91 -4.02
CA PHE A 132 -2.42 9.14 -3.89
C PHE A 132 -2.77 9.71 -2.51
N SER A 133 -3.73 10.63 -2.47
CA SER A 133 -4.29 11.13 -1.21
C SER A 133 -5.01 10.01 -0.44
N TYR A 134 -5.09 10.14 0.88
CA TYR A 134 -5.77 9.15 1.72
C TYR A 134 -7.25 8.99 1.36
N GLN A 135 -7.89 10.06 0.87
CA GLN A 135 -9.27 9.99 0.40
C GLN A 135 -9.38 9.15 -0.89
N GLU A 136 -8.50 9.38 -1.88
CA GLU A 136 -8.48 8.57 -3.10
C GLU A 136 -8.22 7.08 -2.78
N ILE A 137 -7.32 6.81 -1.84
CA ILE A 137 -7.04 5.43 -1.39
C ILE A 137 -8.26 4.81 -0.71
N ALA A 138 -8.96 5.56 0.14
CA ALA A 138 -10.20 5.11 0.78
C ALA A 138 -11.26 4.73 -0.26
N ASP A 139 -11.43 5.57 -1.29
CA ASP A 139 -12.36 5.33 -2.39
C ASP A 139 -11.93 4.14 -3.26
N MET A 140 -10.62 3.98 -3.53
CA MET A 140 -10.08 2.85 -4.30
C MET A 140 -10.27 1.51 -3.59
N LEU A 141 -10.00 1.47 -2.29
CA LEU A 141 -10.07 0.25 -1.47
C LEU A 141 -11.46 0.00 -0.89
N ASN A 142 -12.40 0.93 -1.07
CA ASN A 142 -13.75 0.90 -0.51
C ASN A 142 -13.75 0.68 1.02
N VAL A 143 -12.92 1.46 1.72
CA VAL A 143 -12.80 1.44 3.18
C VAL A 143 -12.87 2.86 3.74
N PRO A 144 -13.25 3.05 5.02
CA PRO A 144 -13.20 4.37 5.66
C PRO A 144 -11.78 4.95 5.64
N ILE A 145 -11.66 6.29 5.53
CA ILE A 145 -10.35 6.98 5.54
C ILE A 145 -9.56 6.68 6.82
N GLY A 146 -10.21 6.52 7.97
CA GLY A 146 -9.58 6.12 9.22
C GLY A 146 -8.92 4.74 9.14
N THR A 147 -9.50 3.83 8.37
CA THR A 147 -8.92 2.50 8.09
C THR A 147 -7.65 2.64 7.23
N VAL A 148 -7.65 3.53 6.24
CA VAL A 148 -6.46 3.84 5.43
C VAL A 148 -5.33 4.36 6.33
N MET A 149 -5.63 5.35 7.18
CA MET A 149 -4.65 5.96 8.09
C MET A 149 -4.04 4.95 9.06
N SER A 150 -4.87 4.09 9.68
CA SER A 150 -4.39 3.07 10.61
C SER A 150 -3.56 1.99 9.91
N ARG A 151 -3.97 1.57 8.71
CA ARG A 151 -3.21 0.60 7.89
C ARG A 151 -1.87 1.17 7.43
N LEU A 152 -1.83 2.44 7.01
CA LEU A 152 -0.59 3.14 6.66
C LEU A 152 0.37 3.23 7.85
N HIS A 153 -0.13 3.65 9.02
CA HIS A 153 0.70 3.72 10.22
C HIS A 153 1.32 2.36 10.56
N ARG A 154 0.52 1.30 10.57
CA ARG A 154 1.01 -0.06 10.86
C ARG A 154 1.95 -0.58 9.77
N GLY A 155 1.66 -0.33 8.51
CA GLY A 155 2.50 -0.73 7.38
C GLY A 155 3.86 -0.05 7.41
N ARG A 156 3.91 1.26 7.62
CA ARG A 156 5.16 2.02 7.75
C ARG A 156 5.98 1.55 8.95
N LYS A 157 5.35 1.30 10.10
CA LYS A 157 6.03 0.77 11.28
C LYS A 157 6.60 -0.63 11.04
N ALA A 158 5.88 -1.49 10.31
CA ALA A 158 6.38 -2.82 9.96
C ALA A 158 7.57 -2.74 8.98
N LEU A 159 7.48 -1.86 7.97
CA LEU A 159 8.60 -1.59 7.06
C LEU A 159 9.82 -1.08 7.80
N GLN A 160 9.67 -0.08 8.64
CA GLN A 160 10.75 0.48 9.44
C GLN A 160 11.43 -0.60 10.28
N LYS A 161 10.64 -1.47 10.93
CA LYS A 161 11.19 -2.57 11.72
C LYS A 161 11.98 -3.54 10.84
N SER A 162 11.44 -3.98 9.70
CA SER A 162 12.13 -4.90 8.78
C SER A 162 13.45 -4.30 8.28
N LEU A 163 13.45 -3.01 7.89
CA LEU A 163 14.65 -2.32 7.44
C LEU A 163 15.70 -2.13 8.55
N VAL A 164 15.28 -1.81 9.78
CA VAL A 164 16.18 -1.69 10.93
C VAL A 164 16.81 -3.05 11.29
N ASP A 165 16.01 -4.12 11.30
CA ASP A 165 16.50 -5.47 11.57
C ASP A 165 17.52 -5.88 10.50
N PHE A 166 17.26 -5.59 9.25
CA PHE A 166 18.18 -5.81 8.13
C PHE A 166 19.49 -5.00 8.25
N ALA A 167 19.39 -3.72 8.65
CA ALA A 167 20.56 -2.86 8.85
C ALA A 167 21.45 -3.36 9.99
N LYS A 168 20.84 -3.92 11.07
CA LYS A 168 21.56 -4.54 12.18
C LYS A 168 22.27 -5.81 11.74
N GLU A 169 21.62 -6.68 10.98
CA GLU A 169 22.21 -7.91 10.46
C GLU A 169 23.43 -7.66 9.57
N ARG A 170 23.41 -6.55 8.83
CA ARG A 170 24.55 -6.13 7.97
C ARG A 170 25.59 -5.26 8.68
N GLY A 171 25.40 -4.94 9.95
CA GLY A 171 26.31 -4.11 10.71
C GLY A 171 26.39 -2.65 10.24
N LEU A 172 25.32 -2.17 9.57
CA LEU A 172 25.22 -0.78 9.12
C LEU A 172 24.85 0.17 10.29
N ILE A 173 24.18 -0.37 11.31
CA ILE A 173 23.83 0.32 12.56
C ILE A 173 24.17 -0.55 13.76
N ASP A 174 24.55 0.07 14.87
CA ASP A 174 24.88 -0.64 16.11
C ASP A 174 23.65 -1.34 16.71
N ALA A 175 23.82 -2.56 17.19
CA ALA A 175 22.75 -3.38 17.79
C ALA A 175 22.22 -2.81 19.12
N SER A 176 22.77 -1.69 19.59
CA SER A 176 22.51 -1.10 20.91
C SER A 176 21.57 0.11 20.89
N THR A 177 20.90 0.37 19.77
CA THR A 177 19.95 1.49 19.65
C THR A 177 18.52 1.00 19.53
#